data_00ff9bbeabbed585ce9b96eeb94d5df8
#
_entry.id   00ff9bbeabbed585ce9b96eeb94d5df8
#
_cell.length_a   1.000
_cell.length_b   1.000
_cell.length_c   1.000
_cell.angle_alpha   90.00
_cell.angle_beta   90.00
_cell.angle_gamma   90.00
#
_symmetry.space_group_name_H-M   'P 1'
#
loop_
_entity.id
_entity.type
_entity.pdbx_description
1 polymer ?
#
loop_
_entity_poly.entity_id
_entity_poly.type
_entity_poly.pdbx_seq_one_letter_code
_entity_poly.pdbx_strand_id
1 'polypeptide(L)'
;MAVPHRQIRARYTAETVTVYQAYGPEIALRAVEAGRFVAPFKRDRMTWVKPSFMWMMYRSGWAAKAGQEHVLAIDITRTGFEWALARADSRIGPVRVQWDPERSLRLSPLPYRSLQLGLSGEAVDRYVDDWTVAITDITPTVHRIHDLVQAGDETDAETLLPVERPYPLPPAIASVLGATWPPTV
;
A
#
# COMPACT_ATOMS: atom_id res chain seq x y z
N MET A 1 -23.82 -1.03 2.55
CA MET A 1 -23.52 0.38 2.93
C MET A 1 -22.45 0.92 1.99
N ALA A 2 -22.53 2.19 1.59
CA ALA A 2 -21.50 2.81 0.74
C ALA A 2 -20.18 2.95 1.52
N VAL A 3 -19.04 2.76 0.82
CA VAL A 3 -17.71 2.98 1.42
C VAL A 3 -17.54 4.48 1.70
N PRO A 4 -17.11 4.88 2.92
CA PRO A 4 -16.83 6.28 3.24
C PRO A 4 -15.76 6.89 2.33
N HIS A 5 -15.88 8.19 2.03
CA HIS A 5 -15.05 8.86 1.02
C HIS A 5 -13.54 8.78 1.28
N ARG A 6 -13.09 8.85 2.55
CA ARG A 6 -11.67 8.72 2.96
C ARG A 6 -11.53 7.67 4.05
N GLN A 7 -11.72 6.40 3.70
CA GLN A 7 -11.54 5.28 4.61
C GLN A 7 -10.24 4.56 4.30
N ILE A 8 -9.38 4.36 5.31
CA ILE A 8 -8.22 3.48 5.14
C ILE A 8 -8.73 2.04 5.13
N ARG A 9 -8.46 1.34 4.05
CA ARG A 9 -8.68 -0.08 3.91
C ARG A 9 -7.34 -0.76 3.68
N ALA A 10 -7.11 -1.87 4.35
CA ALA A 10 -5.86 -2.62 4.27
C ALA A 10 -6.08 -4.09 4.60
N ARG A 11 -5.18 -4.93 4.16
CA ARG A 11 -4.97 -6.25 4.74
C ARG A 11 -4.14 -6.05 6.01
N TYR A 12 -4.62 -6.57 7.15
CA TYR A 12 -3.90 -6.46 8.42
C TYR A 12 -4.21 -7.61 9.38
N THR A 13 -3.29 -7.83 10.31
CA THR A 13 -3.42 -8.73 11.46
C THR A 13 -3.47 -7.94 12.77
N ALA A 14 -3.30 -8.58 13.91
CA ALA A 14 -3.10 -7.91 15.19
C ALA A 14 -1.76 -7.14 15.22
N GLU A 15 -0.73 -7.64 14.53
CA GLU A 15 0.65 -7.16 14.60
C GLU A 15 1.08 -6.35 13.39
N THR A 16 0.55 -6.66 12.19
CA THR A 16 1.05 -6.11 10.92
C THR A 16 -0.02 -5.49 10.05
N VAL A 17 0.41 -4.62 9.15
CA VAL A 17 -0.37 -4.07 8.03
C VAL A 17 0.41 -4.33 6.74
N THR A 18 -0.25 -4.85 5.72
CA THR A 18 0.34 -5.01 4.39
C THR A 18 0.26 -3.71 3.62
N VAL A 19 1.39 -3.25 3.09
CA VAL A 19 1.49 -2.16 2.13
C VAL A 19 2.14 -2.66 0.85
N TYR A 20 1.89 -1.97 -0.25
CA TYR A 20 2.36 -2.39 -1.57
C TYR A 20 3.30 -1.34 -2.17
N GLN A 21 4.34 -1.83 -2.84
CA GLN A 21 5.27 -1.05 -3.66
C GLN A 21 5.63 -1.84 -4.92
N ALA A 22 6.11 -1.15 -5.95
CA ALA A 22 6.61 -1.81 -7.16
C ALA A 22 7.97 -1.23 -7.53
N TYR A 23 8.87 -2.11 -7.97
CA TYR A 23 10.26 -1.80 -8.32
C TYR A 23 10.73 -2.64 -9.51
N GLY A 24 11.81 -2.19 -10.14
CA GLY A 24 12.57 -3.03 -11.06
C GLY A 24 13.25 -4.21 -10.34
N PRO A 25 13.68 -5.23 -11.11
CA PRO A 25 14.24 -6.46 -10.55
C PRO A 25 15.48 -6.23 -9.69
N GLU A 26 16.27 -5.19 -9.98
CA GLU A 26 17.51 -4.87 -9.26
C GLU A 26 17.26 -4.47 -7.78
N ILE A 27 16.09 -3.93 -7.47
CA ILE A 27 15.68 -3.60 -6.09
C ILE A 27 14.82 -4.72 -5.52
N ALA A 28 13.80 -5.16 -6.27
CA ALA A 28 12.78 -6.07 -5.78
C ALA A 28 13.36 -7.43 -5.37
N LEU A 29 14.14 -8.06 -6.25
CA LEU A 29 14.68 -9.40 -6.00
C LEU A 29 15.64 -9.42 -4.81
N ARG A 30 16.47 -8.39 -4.67
CA ARG A 30 17.37 -8.26 -3.52
C ARG A 30 16.62 -8.01 -2.22
N ALA A 31 15.55 -7.22 -2.27
CA ALA A 31 14.74 -6.95 -1.08
C ALA A 31 14.03 -8.23 -0.59
N VAL A 32 13.51 -9.04 -1.51
CA VAL A 32 12.87 -10.33 -1.20
C VAL A 32 13.89 -11.31 -0.62
N GLU A 33 15.07 -11.46 -1.26
CA GLU A 33 16.13 -12.35 -0.80
C GLU A 33 16.63 -11.96 0.61
N ALA A 34 16.81 -10.66 0.86
CA ALA A 34 17.28 -10.16 2.15
C ALA A 34 16.20 -10.07 3.22
N GLY A 35 14.91 -10.19 2.85
CA GLY A 35 13.77 -9.96 3.73
C GLY A 35 13.62 -8.49 4.18
N ARG A 36 14.39 -7.57 3.59
CA ARG A 36 14.37 -6.13 3.87
C ARG A 36 14.93 -5.34 2.69
N PHE A 37 14.65 -4.05 2.64
CA PHE A 37 15.26 -3.20 1.61
C PHE A 37 16.77 -3.02 1.83
N VAL A 38 17.53 -3.37 0.80
CA VAL A 38 19.00 -3.25 0.73
C VAL A 38 19.41 -2.50 -0.54
N ALA A 39 20.66 -2.08 -0.64
CA ALA A 39 21.16 -1.45 -1.86
C ALA A 39 20.83 -2.31 -3.11
N PRO A 40 20.40 -1.69 -4.21
CA PRO A 40 20.44 -0.26 -4.55
C PRO A 40 19.20 0.56 -4.13
N PHE A 41 18.35 0.05 -3.22
CA PHE A 41 17.26 0.87 -2.67
C PHE A 41 17.83 2.14 -2.03
N LYS A 42 17.25 3.30 -2.38
CA LYS A 42 17.74 4.60 -1.91
C LYS A 42 16.92 5.12 -0.75
N ARG A 43 17.58 5.45 0.35
CA ARG A 43 16.95 6.02 1.56
C ARG A 43 16.89 7.55 1.55
N ASP A 44 17.67 8.20 0.70
CA ASP A 44 17.77 9.65 0.59
C ASP A 44 16.65 10.29 -0.25
N ARG A 45 15.73 9.48 -0.76
CA ARG A 45 14.57 9.93 -1.51
C ARG A 45 13.28 9.43 -0.88
N MET A 46 12.20 10.19 -1.07
CA MET A 46 10.88 9.78 -0.60
C MET A 46 10.45 8.47 -1.23
N THR A 47 10.02 7.54 -0.40
CA THR A 47 9.38 6.30 -0.82
C THR A 47 7.88 6.33 -0.50
N TRP A 48 7.04 5.79 -1.39
CA TRP A 48 5.59 5.81 -1.26
C TRP A 48 5.06 4.40 -1.00
N VAL A 49 4.34 4.23 0.10
CA VAL A 49 3.69 2.98 0.47
C VAL A 49 2.16 3.12 0.35
N LYS A 50 1.50 2.07 -0.11
CA LYS A 50 0.06 2.05 -0.39
C LYS A 50 -0.58 0.82 0.23
N PRO A 51 -1.54 0.98 1.16
CA PRO A 51 -2.26 -0.17 1.69
C PRO A 51 -3.28 -0.76 0.71
N SER A 52 -3.67 -0.03 -0.35
CA SER A 52 -4.57 -0.54 -1.40
C SER A 52 -3.82 -1.29 -2.48
N PHE A 53 -4.19 -2.56 -2.69
CA PHE A 53 -3.71 -3.40 -3.78
C PHE A 53 -4.12 -2.83 -5.14
N MET A 54 -5.40 -2.49 -5.33
CA MET A 54 -5.89 -2.01 -6.63
C MET A 54 -5.28 -0.66 -7.03
N TRP A 55 -5.03 0.23 -6.07
CA TRP A 55 -4.29 1.45 -6.35
C TRP A 55 -2.85 1.13 -6.82
N MET A 56 -2.20 0.13 -6.22
CA MET A 56 -0.87 -0.29 -6.66
C MET A 56 -0.92 -0.91 -8.06
N MET A 57 -1.95 -1.69 -8.41
CA MET A 57 -2.13 -2.22 -9.77
C MET A 57 -2.24 -1.10 -10.80
N TYR A 58 -3.06 -0.08 -10.52
CA TYR A 58 -3.15 1.12 -11.35
C TYR A 58 -1.79 1.82 -11.49
N ARG A 59 -1.06 1.98 -10.38
CA ARG A 59 0.23 2.68 -10.36
C ARG A 59 1.30 1.96 -11.16
N SER A 60 1.40 0.64 -11.05
CA SER A 60 2.38 -0.21 -11.74
C SER A 60 1.94 -0.65 -13.14
N GLY A 61 0.66 -0.42 -13.50
CA GLY A 61 0.10 -0.98 -14.73
C GLY A 61 0.14 -2.51 -14.73
N TRP A 62 -0.28 -3.15 -13.63
CA TRP A 62 -0.22 -4.60 -13.46
C TRP A 62 1.21 -5.15 -13.59
N ALA A 63 2.19 -4.47 -13.03
CA ALA A 63 3.61 -4.80 -13.11
C ALA A 63 4.22 -4.70 -14.54
N ALA A 64 3.59 -3.92 -15.43
CA ALA A 64 4.07 -3.77 -16.81
C ALA A 64 4.88 -2.48 -17.05
N LYS A 65 4.88 -1.53 -16.09
CA LYS A 65 5.63 -0.28 -16.25
C LYS A 65 7.11 -0.48 -15.97
N ALA A 66 7.94 0.15 -16.80
CA ALA A 66 9.40 0.14 -16.63
C ALA A 66 9.80 0.66 -15.23
N GLY A 67 10.67 -0.09 -14.54
CA GLY A 67 11.09 0.16 -13.16
C GLY A 67 10.04 -0.20 -12.10
N GLN A 68 8.96 -0.89 -12.47
CA GLN A 68 7.88 -1.35 -11.61
C GLN A 68 7.40 -2.77 -11.98
N GLU A 69 8.30 -3.58 -12.52
CA GLU A 69 8.01 -4.92 -13.04
C GLU A 69 7.76 -5.96 -11.95
N HIS A 70 8.15 -5.66 -10.72
CA HIS A 70 7.89 -6.50 -9.56
C HIS A 70 7.02 -5.75 -8.55
N VAL A 71 5.88 -6.33 -8.21
CA VAL A 71 5.01 -5.82 -7.14
C VAL A 71 5.29 -6.59 -5.85
N LEU A 72 5.63 -5.83 -4.82
CA LEU A 72 5.94 -6.35 -3.50
C LEU A 72 4.79 -6.10 -2.53
N ALA A 73 4.40 -7.13 -1.80
CA ALA A 73 3.61 -7.02 -0.58
C ALA A 73 4.59 -6.95 0.61
N ILE A 74 4.55 -5.86 1.35
CA ILE A 74 5.43 -5.61 2.49
C ILE A 74 4.56 -5.58 3.74
N ASP A 75 4.77 -6.53 4.63
CA ASP A 75 4.14 -6.52 5.95
C ASP A 75 4.98 -5.65 6.88
N ILE A 76 4.38 -4.57 7.39
CA ILE A 76 5.00 -3.66 8.34
C ILE A 76 4.29 -3.74 9.68
N THR A 77 4.98 -3.41 10.76
CA THR A 77 4.37 -3.38 12.10
C THR A 77 3.21 -2.38 12.14
N ARG A 78 2.11 -2.70 12.84
CA ARG A 78 1.00 -1.77 13.06
C ARG A 78 1.45 -0.51 13.77
N THR A 79 2.32 -0.65 14.77
CA THR A 79 2.89 0.48 15.51
C THR A 79 3.65 1.43 14.60
N GLY A 80 4.41 0.90 13.62
CA GLY A 80 5.10 1.70 12.61
C GLY A 80 4.14 2.40 11.65
N PHE A 81 3.12 1.69 11.18
CA PHE A 81 2.08 2.28 10.34
C PHE A 81 1.33 3.41 11.07
N GLU A 82 0.91 3.19 12.31
CA GLU A 82 0.22 4.19 13.14
C GLU A 82 1.13 5.36 13.52
N TRP A 83 2.44 5.11 13.73
CA TRP A 83 3.43 6.18 13.90
C TRP A 83 3.49 7.09 12.67
N ALA A 84 3.50 6.49 11.48
CA ALA A 84 3.49 7.24 10.23
C ALA A 84 2.20 8.04 10.04
N LEU A 85 1.05 7.42 10.30
CA LEU A 85 -0.26 8.08 10.20
C LEU A 85 -0.39 9.27 11.17
N ALA A 86 0.10 9.13 12.40
CA ALA A 86 0.05 10.19 13.42
C ALA A 86 0.93 11.41 13.07
N ARG A 87 1.91 11.23 12.18
CA ARG A 87 2.85 12.28 11.72
C ARG A 87 2.62 12.70 10.28
N ALA A 88 1.55 12.20 9.66
CA ALA A 88 1.26 12.48 8.28
C ALA A 88 0.73 13.92 8.12
N ASP A 89 1.37 14.67 7.24
CA ASP A 89 0.95 16.01 6.83
C ASP A 89 0.89 16.07 5.30
N SER A 90 0.12 16.99 4.76
CA SER A 90 0.01 17.16 3.31
C SER A 90 1.18 17.96 2.70
N ARG A 91 1.97 18.66 3.53
CA ARG A 91 2.96 19.64 3.06
C ARG A 91 4.35 19.53 3.71
N ILE A 92 4.43 19.19 4.99
CA ILE A 92 5.67 19.28 5.78
C ILE A 92 5.84 18.02 6.63
N GLY A 93 7.09 17.64 6.93
CA GLY A 93 7.41 16.55 7.84
C GLY A 93 7.93 15.28 7.16
N PRO A 94 8.29 14.27 7.95
CA PRO A 94 8.87 13.02 7.47
C PRO A 94 7.86 12.12 6.77
N VAL A 95 6.55 12.37 6.94
CA VAL A 95 5.47 11.59 6.34
C VAL A 95 4.50 12.51 5.62
N ARG A 96 4.31 12.27 4.33
CA ARG A 96 3.27 12.94 3.53
C ARG A 96 2.08 12.03 3.33
N VAL A 97 0.87 12.60 3.38
CA VAL A 97 -0.37 11.90 3.06
C VAL A 97 -0.94 12.38 1.73
N GLN A 98 -1.38 11.43 0.91
CA GLN A 98 -2.20 11.70 -0.26
C GLN A 98 -3.41 10.77 -0.27
N TRP A 99 -4.53 11.29 -0.77
CA TRP A 99 -5.76 10.56 -0.99
C TRP A 99 -6.11 10.58 -2.47
N ASP A 100 -5.98 9.41 -3.11
CA ASP A 100 -6.23 9.25 -4.53
C ASP A 100 -7.52 8.45 -4.76
N PRO A 101 -8.19 8.60 -5.92
CA PRO A 101 -9.33 7.76 -6.23
C PRO A 101 -8.95 6.28 -6.16
N GLU A 102 -9.70 5.50 -5.38
CA GLU A 102 -9.56 4.03 -5.38
C GLU A 102 -9.90 3.48 -6.77
N ARG A 103 -9.46 2.29 -7.08
CA ARG A 103 -9.60 1.68 -8.40
C ARG A 103 -10.46 0.42 -8.35
N SER A 104 -11.32 0.28 -9.36
CA SER A 104 -12.01 -0.97 -9.63
C SER A 104 -11.06 -2.02 -10.21
N LEU A 105 -11.53 -3.25 -10.36
CA LEU A 105 -10.79 -4.34 -11.01
C LEU A 105 -10.33 -3.96 -12.45
N ARG A 106 -11.11 -3.13 -13.16
CA ARG A 106 -10.76 -2.57 -14.48
C ARG A 106 -9.97 -1.26 -14.42
N LEU A 107 -9.41 -0.91 -13.26
CA LEU A 107 -8.63 0.31 -12.99
C LEU A 107 -9.42 1.62 -13.17
N SER A 108 -10.73 1.58 -13.30
CA SER A 108 -11.57 2.78 -13.31
C SER A 108 -11.62 3.43 -11.93
N PRO A 109 -11.67 4.77 -11.83
CA PRO A 109 -11.74 5.44 -10.54
C PRO A 109 -13.07 5.16 -9.84
N LEU A 110 -12.99 4.87 -8.54
CA LEU A 110 -14.14 4.70 -7.65
C LEU A 110 -14.50 6.01 -6.92
N PRO A 111 -15.73 6.16 -6.40
CA PRO A 111 -16.18 7.40 -5.76
C PRO A 111 -15.57 7.65 -4.38
N TYR A 112 -14.80 6.72 -3.85
CA TYR A 112 -14.06 6.85 -2.60
C TYR A 112 -12.54 6.80 -2.86
N ARG A 113 -11.75 7.15 -1.85
CA ARG A 113 -10.31 7.32 -1.99
C ARG A 113 -9.54 6.31 -1.18
N SER A 114 -8.37 5.95 -1.69
CA SER A 114 -7.33 5.21 -0.98
C SER A 114 -6.21 6.13 -0.51
N LEU A 115 -5.56 5.70 0.56
CA LEU A 115 -4.42 6.38 1.16
C LEU A 115 -3.12 5.99 0.47
N GLN A 116 -2.20 6.94 0.32
CA GLN A 116 -0.78 6.64 0.19
C GLN A 116 0.05 7.52 1.15
N LEU A 117 1.13 6.96 1.66
CA LEU A 117 2.07 7.63 2.54
C LEU A 117 3.43 7.75 1.86
N GLY A 118 3.92 8.99 1.75
CA GLY A 118 5.28 9.28 1.32
C GLY A 118 6.18 9.39 2.55
N LEU A 119 7.13 8.48 2.67
CA LEU A 119 8.09 8.42 3.77
C LEU A 119 9.40 9.07 3.35
N SER A 120 9.99 9.91 4.21
CA SER A 120 11.28 10.57 3.96
C SER A 120 12.09 10.68 5.26
N GLY A 121 13.43 10.79 5.14
CA GLY A 121 14.33 10.92 6.29
C GLY A 121 14.11 9.81 7.31
N GLU A 122 13.93 10.17 8.58
CA GLU A 122 13.71 9.24 9.69
C GLU A 122 12.61 8.20 9.40
N ALA A 123 11.55 8.58 8.69
CA ALA A 123 10.48 7.64 8.39
C ALA A 123 10.91 6.54 7.42
N VAL A 124 11.80 6.81 6.47
CA VAL A 124 12.38 5.78 5.59
C VAL A 124 13.30 4.85 6.38
N ASP A 125 14.14 5.40 7.26
CA ASP A 125 15.06 4.58 8.06
C ASP A 125 14.27 3.63 8.96
N ARG A 126 13.27 4.14 9.67
CA ARG A 126 12.37 3.30 10.48
C ARG A 126 11.60 2.28 9.65
N TYR A 127 11.13 2.66 8.46
CA TYR A 127 10.43 1.74 7.57
C TYR A 127 11.30 0.54 7.18
N VAL A 128 12.56 0.81 6.84
CA VAL A 128 13.49 -0.23 6.40
C VAL A 128 14.02 -1.08 7.56
N ASP A 129 14.38 -0.43 8.68
CA ASP A 129 15.12 -1.08 9.76
C ASP A 129 14.22 -1.59 10.89
N ASP A 130 13.10 -0.89 11.20
CA ASP A 130 12.27 -1.19 12.37
C ASP A 130 10.89 -1.76 12.00
N TRP A 131 10.26 -1.27 10.90
CA TRP A 131 8.86 -1.61 10.63
C TRP A 131 8.67 -2.78 9.70
N THR A 132 9.58 -3.01 8.75
CA THR A 132 9.48 -4.09 7.78
C THR A 132 9.66 -5.44 8.46
N VAL A 133 8.61 -6.27 8.42
CA VAL A 133 8.57 -7.62 9.01
C VAL A 133 8.82 -8.67 7.94
N ALA A 134 8.20 -8.51 6.76
CA ALA A 134 8.36 -9.43 5.64
C ALA A 134 8.18 -8.71 4.30
N ILE A 135 8.85 -9.20 3.28
CA ILE A 135 8.69 -8.75 1.88
C ILE A 135 8.42 -9.98 1.02
N THR A 136 7.31 -9.94 0.27
CA THR A 136 6.90 -11.03 -0.62
C THR A 136 6.73 -10.47 -2.04
N ASP A 137 7.35 -11.10 -3.03
CA ASP A 137 7.05 -10.81 -4.44
C ASP A 137 5.72 -11.47 -4.81
N ILE A 138 4.72 -10.65 -5.13
CA ILE A 138 3.38 -11.08 -5.51
C ILE A 138 3.13 -10.92 -7.02
N THR A 139 4.15 -10.63 -7.80
CA THR A 139 4.05 -10.42 -9.26
C THR A 139 3.35 -11.58 -9.98
N PRO A 140 3.63 -12.87 -9.66
CA PRO A 140 2.88 -13.97 -10.28
C PRO A 140 1.37 -13.91 -10.04
N THR A 141 0.95 -13.55 -8.83
CA THR A 141 -0.46 -13.35 -8.49
C THR A 141 -1.05 -12.16 -9.23
N VAL A 142 -0.30 -11.07 -9.33
CA VAL A 142 -0.71 -9.86 -10.08
C VAL A 142 -0.97 -10.20 -11.55
N HIS A 143 -0.06 -10.92 -12.20
CA HIS A 143 -0.23 -11.34 -13.59
C HIS A 143 -1.45 -12.26 -13.73
N ARG A 144 -1.61 -13.25 -12.83
CA ARG A 144 -2.76 -14.16 -12.86
C ARG A 144 -4.10 -13.42 -12.77
N ILE A 145 -4.21 -12.43 -11.86
CA ILE A 145 -5.41 -11.61 -11.74
C ILE A 145 -5.64 -10.82 -13.04
N HIS A 146 -4.59 -10.21 -13.59
CA HIS A 146 -4.67 -9.44 -14.83
C HIS A 146 -5.14 -10.29 -16.00
N ASP A 147 -4.60 -11.51 -16.17
CA ASP A 147 -5.01 -12.44 -17.23
C ASP A 147 -6.49 -12.79 -17.14
N LEU A 148 -7.01 -13.06 -15.93
CA LEU A 148 -8.43 -13.30 -15.69
C LEU A 148 -9.30 -12.08 -16.06
N VAL A 149 -8.86 -10.88 -15.67
CA VAL A 149 -9.56 -9.64 -16.04
C VAL A 149 -9.59 -9.45 -17.56
N GLN A 150 -8.49 -9.73 -18.25
CA GLN A 150 -8.42 -9.65 -19.72
C GLN A 150 -9.31 -10.70 -20.40
N ALA A 151 -9.43 -11.89 -19.82
CA ALA A 151 -10.33 -12.94 -20.29
C ALA A 151 -11.82 -12.66 -20.00
N GLY A 152 -12.14 -11.69 -19.16
CA GLY A 152 -13.50 -11.40 -18.72
C GLY A 152 -13.97 -12.22 -17.51
N ASP A 153 -13.07 -13.00 -16.90
CA ASP A 153 -13.35 -13.88 -15.77
C ASP A 153 -13.21 -13.10 -14.44
N GLU A 154 -13.98 -12.00 -14.31
CA GLU A 154 -13.87 -11.09 -13.16
C GLU A 154 -14.19 -11.77 -11.82
N THR A 155 -15.14 -12.70 -11.80
CA THR A 155 -15.48 -13.45 -10.57
C THR A 155 -14.27 -14.23 -10.03
N ASP A 156 -13.55 -14.91 -10.92
CA ASP A 156 -12.36 -15.66 -10.52
C ASP A 156 -11.21 -14.72 -10.13
N ALA A 157 -11.07 -13.59 -10.85
CA ALA A 157 -10.11 -12.56 -10.49
C ALA A 157 -10.36 -12.00 -9.10
N GLU A 158 -11.62 -11.73 -8.73
CA GLU A 158 -11.99 -11.23 -7.39
C GLU A 158 -11.62 -12.20 -6.27
N THR A 159 -11.67 -13.52 -6.51
CA THR A 159 -11.28 -14.52 -5.50
C THR A 159 -9.80 -14.46 -5.13
N LEU A 160 -8.96 -13.94 -6.03
CA LEU A 160 -7.51 -13.82 -5.82
C LEU A 160 -7.12 -12.48 -5.19
N LEU A 161 -8.03 -11.52 -5.09
CA LEU A 161 -7.74 -10.23 -4.48
C LEU A 161 -7.47 -10.37 -2.97
N PRO A 162 -6.50 -9.61 -2.43
CA PRO A 162 -6.31 -9.58 -0.98
C PRO A 162 -7.55 -8.99 -0.29
N VAL A 163 -7.95 -9.61 0.82
CA VAL A 163 -9.08 -9.13 1.62
C VAL A 163 -8.66 -7.88 2.40
N GLU A 164 -9.04 -6.72 1.88
CA GLU A 164 -8.82 -5.43 2.54
C GLU A 164 -10.06 -5.02 3.33
N ARG A 165 -9.85 -4.74 4.62
CA ARG A 165 -10.90 -4.34 5.56
C ARG A 165 -10.69 -2.90 6.04
N PRO A 166 -11.74 -2.21 6.52
CA PRO A 166 -11.57 -0.92 7.20
C PRO A 166 -10.55 -1.05 8.33
N TYR A 167 -9.51 -0.20 8.29
CA TYR A 167 -8.46 -0.20 9.31
C TYR A 167 -8.95 0.54 10.56
N PRO A 168 -8.83 -0.04 11.78
CA PRO A 168 -9.31 0.57 13.01
C PRO A 168 -8.38 1.69 13.46
N LEU A 169 -8.68 2.93 13.02
CA LEU A 169 -7.90 4.12 13.38
C LEU A 169 -8.25 4.63 14.77
N PRO A 170 -7.26 5.00 15.60
CA PRO A 170 -7.49 5.85 16.74
C PRO A 170 -8.16 7.18 16.32
N PRO A 171 -9.19 7.67 17.04
CA PRO A 171 -9.93 8.89 16.66
C PRO A 171 -9.04 10.12 16.44
N ALA A 172 -7.98 10.28 17.26
CA ALA A 172 -7.02 11.37 17.13
C ALA A 172 -6.28 11.34 15.77
N ILE A 173 -5.88 10.15 15.31
CA ILE A 173 -5.22 9.98 14.02
C ILE A 173 -6.22 10.21 12.88
N ALA A 174 -7.44 9.70 13.00
CA ALA A 174 -8.48 9.91 11.99
C ALA A 174 -8.73 11.40 11.74
N SER A 175 -8.78 12.21 12.81
CA SER A 175 -8.95 13.67 12.73
C SER A 175 -7.80 14.35 11.97
N VAL A 176 -6.55 14.00 12.27
CA VAL A 176 -5.36 14.58 11.61
C VAL A 176 -5.36 14.29 10.11
N LEU A 177 -5.76 13.08 9.73
CA LEU A 177 -5.78 12.65 8.33
C LEU A 177 -6.99 13.14 7.54
N GLY A 178 -7.98 13.74 8.18
CA GLY A 178 -9.28 13.98 7.58
C GLY A 178 -9.92 12.69 7.07
N ALA A 179 -9.64 11.57 7.75
CA ALA A 179 -10.18 10.27 7.42
C ALA A 179 -11.64 10.17 7.89
N THR A 180 -12.49 9.63 7.02
CA THR A 180 -13.87 9.31 7.38
C THR A 180 -13.86 7.96 8.09
N TRP A 181 -14.02 7.97 9.39
CA TRP A 181 -14.19 6.76 10.18
C TRP A 181 -15.66 6.55 10.47
N PRO A 182 -16.25 5.37 10.25
CA PRO A 182 -17.58 5.12 10.76
C PRO A 182 -17.52 5.22 12.30
N PRO A 183 -18.41 5.99 12.94
CA PRO A 183 -18.53 5.89 14.37
C PRO A 183 -18.79 4.42 14.71
N THR A 184 -18.03 3.91 15.65
CA THR A 184 -18.32 2.59 16.23
C THR A 184 -19.72 2.68 16.83
N VAL A 185 -20.65 1.91 16.25
CA VAL A 185 -21.98 1.71 16.82
C VAL A 185 -21.84 0.84 18.04
#